data_d8d60cf45d78b33dce609d9c22d05ef7
#
_entry.id   d8d60cf45d78b33dce609d9c22d05ef7
#
_cell.length_a   1.000
_cell.length_b   1.000
_cell.length_c   1.000
_cell.angle_alpha   90.00
_cell.angle_beta   90.00
_cell.angle_gamma   90.00
#
_symmetry.space_group_name_H-M   'P 1'
#
loop_
_entity.id
_entity.type
_entity.pdbx_description
1 polymer ?
#
loop_
_entity_poly.entity_id
_entity_poly.type
_entity_poly.pdbx_seq_one_letter_code
_entity_poly.pdbx_strand_id
1 'polypeptide(L)'
;MRDGVRHDEGVLMPAASAPAPASWESAVAWLVAQPGQTDLVRACYYDRPLAVAARRYHASEEWAAVRAMLPTSGGLALDLGAGNGIASYALARDSWRVVAVEPDPSAVVGAGAIRALAASEGLEITVLEGAGERIDVPSASVDLVFARQVLHHANDLRQLCREAARVLRPGGMFVAAREHVLSRASDLPAFLREHPLHRLYGGEHAYVLRDYRTALRDAGLVIVRELRPLESVVNFAPLTRASLRRELQSRLRRLPMGLAAARLLDHERIYDAARWLAARVDDRPGRLFTFVCKRPA
;
A
#
# COMPACT_ATOMS: atom_id res chain seq x y z
N MET A 1 13.40 -44.24 -42.07
CA MET A 1 13.03 -42.83 -42.16
C MET A 1 12.49 -42.41 -40.82
N ARG A 2 13.26 -41.66 -40.04
CA ARG A 2 12.82 -41.09 -38.74
C ARG A 2 12.93 -39.58 -38.90
N ASP A 3 11.79 -38.91 -39.02
CA ASP A 3 11.74 -37.47 -39.05
C ASP A 3 11.81 -36.91 -37.62
N GLY A 4 12.90 -36.20 -37.38
CA GLY A 4 13.12 -35.51 -36.10
C GLY A 4 12.38 -34.18 -36.06
N VAL A 5 11.50 -34.05 -35.13
CA VAL A 5 10.85 -32.76 -34.75
C VAL A 5 11.92 -31.93 -34.02
N ARG A 6 12.35 -30.85 -34.64
CA ARG A 6 13.21 -29.83 -34.00
C ARG A 6 12.33 -29.01 -33.04
N HIS A 7 12.64 -29.09 -31.76
CA HIS A 7 12.13 -28.11 -30.79
C HIS A 7 12.87 -26.79 -31.04
N ASP A 8 12.10 -25.80 -31.40
CA ASP A 8 12.53 -24.40 -31.50
C ASP A 8 12.85 -23.91 -30.09
N GLU A 9 14.11 -23.83 -29.73
CA GLU A 9 14.59 -23.22 -28.52
C GLU A 9 14.42 -21.71 -28.66
N GLY A 10 13.31 -21.19 -28.12
CA GLY A 10 13.09 -19.76 -28.00
C GLY A 10 14.25 -19.11 -27.26
N VAL A 11 15.08 -18.37 -27.98
CA VAL A 11 16.17 -17.55 -27.45
C VAL A 11 15.58 -16.58 -26.44
N LEU A 12 15.72 -16.89 -25.15
CA LEU A 12 15.52 -15.92 -24.06
C LEU A 12 16.54 -14.80 -24.27
N MET A 13 16.11 -13.69 -24.84
CA MET A 13 16.90 -12.46 -24.86
C MET A 13 17.25 -12.10 -23.40
N PRO A 14 18.54 -11.88 -23.08
CA PRO A 14 18.91 -11.45 -21.74
C PRO A 14 18.21 -10.13 -21.45
N ALA A 15 17.44 -10.08 -20.36
CA ALA A 15 16.88 -8.84 -19.86
C ALA A 15 18.03 -7.85 -19.68
N ALA A 16 18.02 -6.75 -20.44
CA ALA A 16 18.98 -5.69 -20.29
C ALA A 16 19.07 -5.33 -18.80
N SER A 17 20.27 -5.38 -18.25
CA SER A 17 20.50 -4.99 -16.85
C SER A 17 20.03 -3.55 -16.70
N ALA A 18 18.93 -3.35 -15.98
CA ALA A 18 18.44 -2.01 -15.70
C ALA A 18 19.55 -1.23 -14.98
N PRO A 19 19.89 -0.02 -15.41
CA PRO A 19 20.80 0.83 -14.65
C PRO A 19 20.18 1.04 -13.27
N ALA A 20 20.98 1.03 -12.20
CA ALA A 20 20.51 1.35 -10.87
C ALA A 20 19.89 2.76 -10.91
N PRO A 21 18.61 2.95 -10.62
CA PRO A 21 18.00 4.27 -10.66
C PRO A 21 18.57 5.12 -9.53
N ALA A 22 18.91 6.36 -9.86
CA ALA A 22 19.43 7.31 -8.89
C ALA A 22 18.34 7.90 -7.97
N SER A 23 17.05 7.72 -8.32
CA SER A 23 15.91 8.28 -7.57
C SER A 23 14.67 7.39 -7.72
N TRP A 24 13.69 7.59 -6.81
CA TRP A 24 12.38 6.96 -6.91
C TRP A 24 11.64 7.33 -8.20
N GLU A 25 11.72 8.59 -8.61
CA GLU A 25 11.17 9.08 -9.88
C GLU A 25 11.71 8.27 -11.07
N SER A 26 13.05 8.06 -11.12
CA SER A 26 13.68 7.27 -12.18
C SER A 26 13.19 5.83 -12.21
N ALA A 27 13.01 5.21 -11.04
CA ALA A 27 12.52 3.85 -10.92
C ALA A 27 11.08 3.72 -11.43
N VAL A 28 10.20 4.67 -11.06
CA VAL A 28 8.81 4.70 -11.52
C VAL A 28 8.74 5.01 -13.02
N ALA A 29 9.51 5.98 -13.52
CA ALA A 29 9.57 6.30 -14.94
C ALA A 29 10.00 5.07 -15.76
N TRP A 30 11.00 4.33 -15.27
CA TRP A 30 11.41 3.08 -15.90
C TRP A 30 10.26 2.05 -15.91
N LEU A 31 9.58 1.84 -14.78
CA LEU A 31 8.45 0.88 -14.69
C LEU A 31 7.35 1.22 -15.68
N VAL A 32 6.97 2.51 -15.75
CA VAL A 32 5.92 2.99 -16.67
C VAL A 32 6.27 2.75 -18.12
N ALA A 33 7.55 2.80 -18.46
CA ALA A 33 8.04 2.57 -19.83
C ALA A 33 8.13 1.08 -20.20
N GLN A 34 7.96 0.13 -19.26
CA GLN A 34 8.14 -1.29 -19.56
C GLN A 34 6.91 -1.88 -20.28
N PRO A 35 7.09 -2.55 -21.42
CA PRO A 35 6.03 -3.33 -22.05
C PRO A 35 5.49 -4.41 -21.10
N GLY A 36 4.18 -4.57 -21.02
CA GLY A 36 3.55 -5.61 -20.21
C GLY A 36 3.42 -5.29 -18.70
N GLN A 37 3.85 -4.11 -18.24
CA GLN A 37 3.72 -3.70 -16.83
C GLN A 37 2.49 -2.79 -16.58
N THR A 38 1.61 -2.63 -17.54
CA THR A 38 0.42 -1.76 -17.46
C THR A 38 -0.44 -2.05 -16.24
N ASP A 39 -0.67 -3.33 -15.93
CA ASP A 39 -1.51 -3.71 -14.78
C ASP A 39 -0.84 -3.34 -13.46
N LEU A 40 0.48 -3.52 -13.34
CA LEU A 40 1.24 -3.13 -12.17
C LEU A 40 1.27 -1.59 -12.01
N VAL A 41 1.51 -0.86 -13.10
CA VAL A 41 1.47 0.62 -13.12
C VAL A 41 0.10 1.12 -12.63
N ARG A 42 -0.99 0.51 -13.10
CA ARG A 42 -2.35 0.84 -12.66
C ARG A 42 -2.61 0.46 -11.21
N ALA A 43 -2.10 -0.69 -10.76
CA ALA A 43 -2.24 -1.16 -9.38
C ALA A 43 -1.51 -0.25 -8.38
N CYS A 44 -0.39 0.33 -8.81
CA CYS A 44 0.40 1.29 -8.03
C CYS A 44 -0.05 2.76 -8.23
N TYR A 45 -1.06 3.02 -9.07
CA TYR A 45 -1.57 4.36 -9.38
C TYR A 45 -0.52 5.31 -9.99
N TYR A 46 0.40 4.75 -10.81
CA TYR A 46 1.40 5.55 -11.55
C TYR A 46 0.97 5.88 -12.98
N ASP A 47 -0.20 5.41 -13.41
CA ASP A 47 -0.77 5.71 -14.71
C ASP A 47 -1.20 7.19 -14.82
N ARG A 48 -1.15 7.72 -16.04
CA ARG A 48 -1.46 9.10 -16.36
C ARG A 48 -2.75 9.20 -17.18
N PRO A 49 -3.51 10.31 -17.07
CA PRO A 49 -3.34 11.46 -16.16
C PRO A 49 -3.55 11.08 -14.69
N LEU A 50 -2.75 11.66 -13.77
CA LEU A 50 -2.78 11.37 -12.34
C LEU A 50 -4.16 11.60 -11.71
N ALA A 51 -4.89 12.64 -12.16
CA ALA A 51 -6.25 12.91 -11.71
C ALA A 51 -7.22 11.74 -11.99
N VAL A 52 -7.02 11.00 -13.09
CA VAL A 52 -7.81 9.79 -13.39
C VAL A 52 -7.47 8.66 -12.41
N ALA A 53 -6.20 8.45 -12.12
CA ALA A 53 -5.73 7.48 -11.14
C ALA A 53 -6.26 7.81 -9.73
N ALA A 54 -6.21 9.09 -9.31
CA ALA A 54 -6.71 9.55 -8.03
C ALA A 54 -8.23 9.38 -7.89
N ARG A 55 -9.00 9.73 -8.91
CA ARG A 55 -10.46 9.48 -8.95
C ARG A 55 -10.78 7.98 -8.88
N ARG A 56 -10.00 7.15 -9.57
CA ARG A 56 -10.15 5.67 -9.51
C ARG A 56 -9.88 5.14 -8.10
N TYR A 57 -8.83 5.64 -7.43
CA TYR A 57 -8.56 5.28 -6.04
C TYR A 57 -9.71 5.68 -5.11
N HIS A 58 -10.19 6.91 -5.21
CA HIS A 58 -11.32 7.41 -4.40
C HIS A 58 -12.61 6.60 -4.61
N ALA A 59 -12.86 6.12 -5.85
CA ALA A 59 -14.03 5.28 -6.19
C ALA A 59 -13.81 3.78 -5.90
N SER A 60 -12.65 3.37 -5.41
CA SER A 60 -12.30 1.96 -5.21
C SER A 60 -12.92 1.33 -3.96
N GLU A 61 -13.05 0.00 -3.97
CA GLU A 61 -13.41 -0.75 -2.75
C GLU A 61 -12.33 -0.59 -1.66
N GLU A 62 -11.06 -0.37 -2.04
CA GLU A 62 -9.97 -0.09 -1.09
C GLU A 62 -10.27 1.18 -0.30
N TRP A 63 -10.54 2.30 -0.99
CA TRP A 63 -10.82 3.56 -0.31
C TRP A 63 -12.14 3.51 0.48
N ALA A 64 -13.17 2.89 -0.05
CA ALA A 64 -14.43 2.70 0.68
C ALA A 64 -14.22 1.97 2.01
N ALA A 65 -13.36 0.94 2.02
CA ALA A 65 -13.02 0.20 3.24
C ALA A 65 -12.12 1.01 4.19
N VAL A 66 -11.20 1.82 3.67
CA VAL A 66 -10.41 2.77 4.48
C VAL A 66 -11.35 3.77 5.13
N ARG A 67 -12.18 4.45 4.34
CA ARG A 67 -13.14 5.46 4.83
C ARG A 67 -14.05 4.93 5.93
N ALA A 68 -14.48 3.68 5.84
CA ALA A 68 -15.31 3.05 6.88
C ALA A 68 -14.58 2.85 8.23
N MET A 69 -13.25 2.99 8.27
CA MET A 69 -12.45 2.93 9.49
C MET A 69 -12.12 4.30 10.06
N LEU A 70 -12.23 5.36 9.25
CA LEU A 70 -11.92 6.73 9.67
C LEU A 70 -13.01 7.32 10.56
N PRO A 71 -12.71 8.36 11.34
CA PRO A 71 -13.72 9.14 12.04
C PRO A 71 -14.76 9.71 11.06
N THR A 72 -16.01 9.80 11.50
CA THR A 72 -17.12 10.28 10.65
C THR A 72 -17.11 11.78 10.40
N SER A 73 -16.46 12.56 11.26
CA SER A 73 -16.31 14.01 11.11
C SER A 73 -14.99 14.33 10.46
N GLY A 74 -15.00 15.14 9.42
CA GLY A 74 -13.79 15.72 8.84
C GLY A 74 -13.06 16.59 9.87
N GLY A 75 -11.76 16.62 9.79
CA GLY A 75 -10.87 17.40 10.65
C GLY A 75 -9.58 17.72 9.91
N LEU A 76 -8.47 17.79 10.61
CA LEU A 76 -7.15 17.90 10.00
C LEU A 76 -6.53 16.51 9.87
N ALA A 77 -6.32 16.07 8.64
CA ALA A 77 -5.64 14.83 8.31
C ALA A 77 -4.20 15.12 7.83
N LEU A 78 -3.27 14.32 8.29
CA LEU A 78 -1.91 14.28 7.80
C LEU A 78 -1.75 13.00 6.97
N ASP A 79 -1.47 13.14 5.67
CA ASP A 79 -1.10 12.04 4.78
C ASP A 79 0.42 11.91 4.81
N LEU A 80 0.91 10.89 5.48
CA LEU A 80 2.33 10.65 5.75
C LEU A 80 2.92 9.78 4.64
N GLY A 81 4.00 10.23 4.00
CA GLY A 81 4.58 9.58 2.83
C GLY A 81 3.59 9.57 1.67
N ALA A 82 3.08 10.76 1.33
CA ALA A 82 1.92 10.92 0.46
C ALA A 82 2.16 10.48 -1.01
N GLY A 83 3.42 10.27 -1.41
CA GLY A 83 3.79 9.85 -2.75
C GLY A 83 3.26 10.83 -3.81
N ASN A 84 2.49 10.33 -4.78
CA ASN A 84 1.87 11.16 -5.81
C ASN A 84 0.52 11.77 -5.40
N GLY A 85 0.10 11.63 -4.13
CA GLY A 85 -1.06 12.32 -3.56
C GLY A 85 -2.42 11.67 -3.77
N ILE A 86 -2.51 10.40 -4.19
CA ILE A 86 -3.83 9.76 -4.39
C ILE A 86 -4.64 9.67 -3.10
N ALA A 87 -3.97 9.43 -1.95
CA ALA A 87 -4.64 9.38 -0.65
C ALA A 87 -4.98 10.79 -0.15
N SER A 88 -4.09 11.76 -0.32
CA SER A 88 -4.36 13.17 -0.07
C SER A 88 -5.59 13.66 -0.84
N TYR A 89 -5.67 13.31 -2.14
CA TYR A 89 -6.84 13.59 -2.97
C TYR A 89 -8.12 12.99 -2.37
N ALA A 90 -8.09 11.71 -2.00
CA ALA A 90 -9.26 11.01 -1.48
C ALA A 90 -9.73 11.59 -0.14
N LEU A 91 -8.80 11.92 0.77
CA LEU A 91 -9.10 12.60 2.02
C LEU A 91 -9.73 13.97 1.79
N ALA A 92 -9.17 14.78 0.88
CA ALA A 92 -9.71 16.11 0.57
C ALA A 92 -11.11 16.02 -0.05
N ARG A 93 -11.37 15.05 -0.93
CA ARG A 93 -12.70 14.78 -1.49
C ARG A 93 -13.73 14.35 -0.43
N ASP A 94 -13.28 13.71 0.64
CA ASP A 94 -14.10 13.34 1.78
C ASP A 94 -14.13 14.43 2.87
N SER A 95 -13.83 15.69 2.50
CA SER A 95 -13.95 16.89 3.33
C SER A 95 -12.98 16.97 4.51
N TRP A 96 -11.82 16.31 4.43
CA TRP A 96 -10.72 16.54 5.34
C TRP A 96 -9.90 17.76 4.89
N ARG A 97 -9.44 18.56 5.84
CA ARG A 97 -8.29 19.47 5.59
C ARG A 97 -7.04 18.62 5.57
N VAL A 98 -6.22 18.74 4.53
CA VAL A 98 -5.12 17.80 4.31
C VAL A 98 -3.78 18.50 4.36
N VAL A 99 -2.87 17.93 5.16
CA VAL A 99 -1.42 18.18 5.11
C VAL A 99 -0.77 16.92 4.57
N ALA A 100 -0.13 17.00 3.42
CA ALA A 100 0.64 15.93 2.82
C ALA A 100 2.12 16.10 3.18
N VAL A 101 2.75 15.07 3.73
CA VAL A 101 4.20 15.03 4.02
C VAL A 101 4.85 14.05 3.07
N GLU A 102 5.79 14.54 2.24
CA GLU A 102 6.46 13.74 1.22
C GLU A 102 7.91 14.18 1.04
N PRO A 103 8.91 13.29 1.20
CA PRO A 103 10.31 13.66 1.08
C PRO A 103 10.79 13.92 -0.36
N ASP A 104 10.16 13.27 -1.37
CA ASP A 104 10.56 13.41 -2.77
C ASP A 104 9.93 14.67 -3.38
N PRO A 105 10.71 15.66 -3.87
CA PRO A 105 10.18 16.86 -4.48
C PRO A 105 9.61 16.64 -5.90
N SER A 106 9.77 15.45 -6.47
CA SER A 106 9.44 15.10 -7.85
C SER A 106 8.06 15.59 -8.30
N ALA A 107 8.01 16.10 -9.54
CA ALA A 107 6.74 16.41 -10.21
C ALA A 107 6.02 15.17 -10.76
N VAL A 108 6.65 13.99 -10.67
CA VAL A 108 6.08 12.74 -11.18
C VAL A 108 5.49 11.90 -10.06
N VAL A 109 6.18 11.75 -8.94
CA VAL A 109 5.81 10.81 -7.87
C VAL A 109 5.87 11.39 -6.46
N GLY A 110 6.19 12.68 -6.32
CA GLY A 110 6.45 13.33 -5.03
C GLY A 110 5.61 14.60 -4.82
N ALA A 111 6.14 15.50 -4.01
CA ALA A 111 5.49 16.74 -3.58
C ALA A 111 5.02 17.61 -4.76
N GLY A 112 5.79 17.67 -5.84
CA GLY A 112 5.40 18.38 -7.07
C GLY A 112 4.18 17.75 -7.74
N ALA A 113 4.08 16.41 -7.75
CA ALA A 113 2.90 15.72 -8.29
C ALA A 113 1.64 15.99 -7.45
N ILE A 114 1.77 16.05 -6.11
CA ILE A 114 0.66 16.39 -5.20
C ILE A 114 0.14 17.79 -5.49
N ARG A 115 1.04 18.80 -5.60
CA ARG A 115 0.67 20.19 -5.90
C ARG A 115 -0.04 20.31 -7.25
N ALA A 116 0.48 19.62 -8.28
CA ALA A 116 -0.13 19.61 -9.60
C ALA A 116 -1.53 18.94 -9.59
N LEU A 117 -1.68 17.83 -8.89
CA LEU A 117 -2.97 17.14 -8.72
C LEU A 117 -3.97 18.04 -7.99
N ALA A 118 -3.58 18.66 -6.87
CA ALA A 118 -4.43 19.56 -6.09
C ALA A 118 -4.91 20.74 -6.94
N ALA A 119 -4.00 21.39 -7.67
CA ALA A 119 -4.32 22.50 -8.57
C ALA A 119 -5.29 22.08 -9.70
N SER A 120 -5.06 20.93 -10.32
CA SER A 120 -5.90 20.44 -11.43
C SER A 120 -7.32 20.05 -11.00
N GLU A 121 -7.52 19.71 -9.73
CA GLU A 121 -8.79 19.25 -9.17
C GLU A 121 -9.47 20.29 -8.27
N GLY A 122 -8.86 21.49 -8.12
CA GLY A 122 -9.38 22.58 -7.29
C GLY A 122 -9.45 22.20 -5.80
N LEU A 123 -8.43 21.47 -5.30
CA LEU A 123 -8.36 21.02 -3.92
C LEU A 123 -7.31 21.83 -3.14
N GLU A 124 -7.62 22.12 -1.87
CA GLU A 124 -6.67 22.73 -0.94
C GLU A 124 -5.92 21.64 -0.17
N ILE A 125 -4.67 21.38 -0.56
CA ILE A 125 -3.77 20.42 0.10
C ILE A 125 -2.48 21.17 0.43
N THR A 126 -2.16 21.26 1.73
CA THR A 126 -0.85 21.78 2.16
C THR A 126 0.21 20.70 1.95
N VAL A 127 1.29 21.00 1.26
CA VAL A 127 2.35 20.03 0.96
C VAL A 127 3.64 20.45 1.65
N LEU A 128 4.12 19.60 2.56
CA LEU A 128 5.37 19.73 3.29
C LEU A 128 6.39 18.72 2.74
N GLU A 129 7.57 19.23 2.35
CA GLU A 129 8.68 18.37 1.94
C GLU A 129 9.49 17.96 3.17
N GLY A 130 9.51 16.65 3.49
CA GLY A 130 10.20 16.15 4.66
C GLY A 130 9.99 14.66 4.91
N ALA A 131 10.87 14.08 5.71
CA ALA A 131 10.81 12.69 6.10
C ALA A 131 9.82 12.46 7.26
N GLY A 132 9.25 11.26 7.32
CA GLY A 132 8.28 10.89 8.35
C GLY A 132 8.86 10.80 9.76
N GLU A 133 10.18 10.68 9.89
CA GLU A 133 10.90 10.67 11.17
C GLU A 133 11.04 12.07 11.79
N ARG A 134 10.70 13.12 11.05
CA ARG A 134 10.69 14.53 11.52
C ARG A 134 9.60 15.31 10.78
N ILE A 135 8.43 15.38 11.38
CA ILE A 135 7.25 16.02 10.80
C ILE A 135 7.19 17.48 11.27
N ASP A 136 7.25 18.44 10.32
CA ASP A 136 7.14 19.88 10.63
C ASP A 136 5.68 20.31 10.81
N VAL A 137 5.03 19.68 11.78
CA VAL A 137 3.65 19.94 12.20
C VAL A 137 3.64 19.99 13.74
N PRO A 138 2.90 20.94 14.34
CA PRO A 138 2.82 21.06 15.80
C PRO A 138 2.32 19.77 16.46
N SER A 139 2.79 19.54 17.70
CA SER A 139 2.32 18.42 18.52
C SER A 139 0.81 18.56 18.81
N ALA A 140 0.11 17.44 18.88
CA ALA A 140 -1.32 17.37 19.24
C ALA A 140 -2.23 18.28 18.39
N SER A 141 -1.96 18.37 17.08
CA SER A 141 -2.67 19.29 16.18
C SER A 141 -3.55 18.59 15.15
N VAL A 142 -3.31 17.29 14.85
CA VAL A 142 -4.05 16.58 13.81
C VAL A 142 -5.00 15.54 14.38
N ASP A 143 -6.10 15.30 13.68
CA ASP A 143 -7.14 14.33 14.04
C ASP A 143 -6.84 12.93 13.55
N LEU A 144 -6.19 12.88 12.38
CA LEU A 144 -5.87 11.67 11.65
C LEU A 144 -4.45 11.75 11.11
N VAL A 145 -3.65 10.71 11.33
CA VAL A 145 -2.48 10.41 10.51
C VAL A 145 -2.84 9.21 9.65
N PHE A 146 -2.71 9.36 8.34
CA PHE A 146 -2.88 8.28 7.38
C PHE A 146 -1.56 8.01 6.69
N ALA A 147 -1.15 6.75 6.65
CA ALA A 147 0.06 6.31 5.94
C ALA A 147 -0.31 5.09 5.09
N ARG A 148 -0.03 5.12 3.79
CA ARG A 148 -0.33 4.02 2.89
C ARG A 148 0.94 3.49 2.24
N GLN A 149 1.38 2.32 2.67
CA GLN A 149 2.66 1.73 2.23
C GLN A 149 3.86 2.64 2.54
N VAL A 150 4.04 2.98 3.81
CA VAL A 150 5.04 3.97 4.25
C VAL A 150 5.97 3.44 5.33
N LEU A 151 5.43 2.78 6.35
CA LEU A 151 6.22 2.41 7.52
C LEU A 151 7.39 1.48 7.18
N HIS A 152 7.22 0.65 6.15
CA HIS A 152 8.28 -0.26 5.70
C HIS A 152 9.44 0.48 4.99
N HIS A 153 9.26 1.72 4.56
CA HIS A 153 10.34 2.57 4.02
C HIS A 153 11.12 3.32 5.11
N ALA A 154 10.63 3.33 6.36
CA ALA A 154 11.26 4.11 7.42
C ALA A 154 12.70 3.64 7.69
N ASN A 155 13.65 4.58 7.78
CA ASN A 155 15.00 4.30 8.25
C ASN A 155 15.00 4.01 9.77
N ASP A 156 14.15 4.73 10.52
CA ASP A 156 13.85 4.47 11.92
C ASP A 156 12.34 4.35 12.12
N LEU A 157 11.83 3.13 12.05
CA LEU A 157 10.41 2.82 12.25
C LEU A 157 9.86 3.34 13.59
N ARG A 158 10.67 3.27 14.65
CA ARG A 158 10.26 3.74 15.99
C ARG A 158 10.14 5.25 16.04
N GLN A 159 11.08 5.96 15.40
CA GLN A 159 11.04 7.42 15.33
C GLN A 159 9.87 7.91 14.50
N LEU A 160 9.61 7.28 13.33
CA LEU A 160 8.44 7.59 12.51
C LEU A 160 7.13 7.40 13.30
N CYS A 161 6.98 6.28 14.02
CA CYS A 161 5.80 6.04 14.86
C CYS A 161 5.67 7.07 16.01
N ARG A 162 6.80 7.50 16.63
CA ARG A 162 6.80 8.56 17.65
C ARG A 162 6.36 9.90 17.09
N GLU A 163 6.80 10.27 15.90
CA GLU A 163 6.38 11.50 15.23
C GLU A 163 4.90 11.47 14.85
N ALA A 164 4.41 10.35 14.29
CA ALA A 164 2.99 10.16 14.02
C ALA A 164 2.15 10.31 15.30
N ALA A 165 2.58 9.72 16.41
CA ALA A 165 1.91 9.86 17.71
C ALA A 165 2.00 11.27 18.27
N ARG A 166 3.14 11.96 18.08
CA ARG A 166 3.36 13.34 18.58
C ARG A 166 2.39 14.32 17.97
N VAL A 167 2.20 14.26 16.63
CA VAL A 167 1.34 15.21 15.91
C VAL A 167 -0.15 14.95 16.11
N LEU A 168 -0.56 13.71 16.41
CA LEU A 168 -1.93 13.37 16.73
C LEU A 168 -2.38 14.06 18.02
N ARG A 169 -3.57 14.61 18.06
CA ARG A 169 -4.21 15.03 19.31
C ARG A 169 -4.62 13.83 20.18
N PRO A 170 -4.80 14.00 21.48
CA PRO A 170 -5.42 12.97 22.31
C PRO A 170 -6.75 12.49 21.71
N GLY A 171 -6.95 11.18 21.66
CA GLY A 171 -8.09 10.56 20.96
C GLY A 171 -7.99 10.48 19.44
N GLY A 172 -6.97 11.09 18.83
CA GLY A 172 -6.71 11.04 17.39
C GLY A 172 -6.36 9.63 16.89
N MET A 173 -6.50 9.42 15.60
CA MET A 173 -6.36 8.11 14.95
C MET A 173 -5.11 8.07 14.05
N PHE A 174 -4.38 6.95 14.11
CA PHE A 174 -3.35 6.61 13.12
C PHE A 174 -3.76 5.37 12.35
N VAL A 175 -3.78 5.46 11.02
CA VAL A 175 -4.03 4.33 10.13
C VAL A 175 -2.79 4.10 9.26
N ALA A 176 -2.07 3.00 9.53
CA ALA A 176 -0.98 2.54 8.68
C ALA A 176 -1.52 1.42 7.78
N ALA A 177 -1.81 1.74 6.52
CA ALA A 177 -2.49 0.88 5.58
C ALA A 177 -1.50 0.17 4.64
N ARG A 178 -1.70 -1.13 4.45
CA ARG A 178 -0.97 -1.94 3.45
C ARG A 178 0.54 -2.02 3.71
N GLU A 179 0.95 -2.18 4.95
CA GLU A 179 2.36 -2.33 5.29
C GLU A 179 2.87 -3.73 4.93
N HIS A 180 4.01 -3.81 4.28
CA HIS A 180 4.67 -5.06 3.94
C HIS A 180 5.23 -5.73 5.19
N VAL A 181 4.83 -6.98 5.45
CA VAL A 181 5.22 -7.73 6.64
C VAL A 181 5.97 -9.00 6.26
N LEU A 182 7.11 -9.23 6.90
CA LEU A 182 7.90 -10.46 6.81
C LEU A 182 7.50 -11.46 7.89
N SER A 183 7.63 -12.75 7.59
CA SER A 183 7.50 -13.81 8.59
C SER A 183 8.77 -13.89 9.44
N ARG A 184 9.94 -13.74 8.81
CA ARG A 184 11.27 -13.72 9.42
C ARG A 184 12.10 -12.62 8.77
N ALA A 185 13.03 -12.03 9.52
CA ALA A 185 13.94 -11.03 8.97
C ALA A 185 14.80 -11.58 7.79
N SER A 186 15.09 -12.88 7.80
CA SER A 186 15.80 -13.57 6.71
C SER A 186 15.02 -13.60 5.39
N ASP A 187 13.73 -13.28 5.37
CA ASP A 187 12.90 -13.30 4.17
C ASP A 187 13.05 -12.01 3.34
N LEU A 188 13.72 -10.98 3.88
CA LEU A 188 13.91 -9.69 3.21
C LEU A 188 14.52 -9.80 1.80
N PRO A 189 15.58 -10.59 1.57
CA PRO A 189 16.12 -10.73 0.21
C PRO A 189 15.14 -11.36 -0.80
N ALA A 190 14.28 -12.27 -0.36
CA ALA A 190 13.24 -12.84 -1.20
C ALA A 190 12.17 -11.79 -1.55
N PHE A 191 11.68 -11.05 -0.56
CA PHE A 191 10.75 -9.94 -0.74
C PHE A 191 11.27 -8.90 -1.74
N LEU A 192 12.54 -8.47 -1.61
CA LEU A 192 13.13 -7.47 -2.48
C LEU A 192 13.28 -7.94 -3.95
N ARG A 193 13.36 -9.24 -4.19
CA ARG A 193 13.44 -9.79 -5.56
C ARG A 193 12.09 -9.86 -6.29
N GLU A 194 10.97 -9.88 -5.58
CA GLU A 194 9.65 -10.13 -6.18
C GLU A 194 9.10 -8.94 -6.95
N HIS A 195 9.41 -7.71 -6.52
CA HIS A 195 8.84 -6.51 -7.14
C HIS A 195 9.90 -5.71 -7.91
N PRO A 196 9.62 -5.28 -9.17
CA PRO A 196 10.60 -4.53 -9.97
C PRO A 196 11.12 -3.28 -9.30
N LEU A 197 10.25 -2.48 -8.66
CA LEU A 197 10.65 -1.24 -7.99
C LEU A 197 11.58 -1.50 -6.81
N HIS A 198 11.35 -2.57 -6.02
CA HIS A 198 12.22 -2.93 -4.91
C HIS A 198 13.66 -3.20 -5.37
N ARG A 199 13.83 -3.84 -6.53
CA ARG A 199 15.15 -4.12 -7.12
C ARG A 199 15.84 -2.87 -7.64
N LEU A 200 15.07 -1.89 -8.12
CA LEU A 200 15.59 -0.71 -8.80
C LEU A 200 15.95 0.41 -7.83
N TYR A 201 15.08 0.65 -6.85
CA TYR A 201 15.26 1.78 -5.92
C TYR A 201 16.33 1.51 -4.86
N GLY A 202 16.45 0.28 -4.37
CA GLY A 202 17.49 -0.11 -3.41
C GLY A 202 17.29 0.40 -1.98
N GLY A 203 16.26 1.21 -1.71
CA GLY A 203 15.89 1.73 -0.39
C GLY A 203 14.71 1.02 0.26
N GLU A 204 14.21 -0.02 -0.40
CA GLU A 204 13.08 -0.78 0.12
C GLU A 204 13.46 -1.65 1.31
N HIS A 205 12.54 -1.71 2.25
CA HIS A 205 12.66 -2.52 3.45
C HIS A 205 11.32 -3.21 3.76
N ALA A 206 11.31 -4.10 4.72
CA ALA A 206 10.12 -4.61 5.37
C ALA A 206 10.49 -5.17 6.74
N TYR A 207 9.59 -5.04 7.69
CA TYR A 207 9.80 -5.49 9.06
C TYR A 207 8.96 -6.73 9.36
N VAL A 208 9.33 -7.47 10.40
CA VAL A 208 8.47 -8.54 10.91
C VAL A 208 7.31 -7.93 11.71
N LEU A 209 6.19 -8.63 11.77
CA LEU A 209 4.96 -8.14 12.42
C LEU A 209 5.18 -7.65 13.87
N ARG A 210 6.08 -8.33 14.60
CA ARG A 210 6.44 -7.95 15.98
C ARG A 210 7.03 -6.55 16.05
N ASP A 211 7.86 -6.18 15.09
CA ASP A 211 8.58 -4.89 15.12
C ASP A 211 7.61 -3.72 14.87
N TYR A 212 6.65 -3.87 13.94
CA TYR A 212 5.56 -2.90 13.78
C TYR A 212 4.76 -2.71 15.06
N ARG A 213 4.32 -3.83 15.67
CA ARG A 213 3.55 -3.78 16.92
C ARG A 213 4.31 -3.12 18.05
N THR A 214 5.61 -3.40 18.16
CA THR A 214 6.47 -2.82 19.17
C THR A 214 6.65 -1.32 18.92
N ALA A 215 6.99 -0.90 17.70
CA ALA A 215 7.18 0.51 17.36
C ALA A 215 5.91 1.35 17.61
N LEU A 216 4.74 0.84 17.26
CA LEU A 216 3.46 1.51 17.49
C LEU A 216 3.17 1.65 19.00
N ARG A 217 3.37 0.59 19.78
CA ARG A 217 3.14 0.63 21.24
C ARG A 217 4.14 1.49 21.98
N ASP A 218 5.43 1.42 21.61
CA ASP A 218 6.50 2.25 22.21
C ASP A 218 6.28 3.74 21.91
N ALA A 219 5.58 4.07 20.83
CA ALA A 219 5.14 5.43 20.52
C ALA A 219 3.92 5.90 21.35
N GLY A 220 3.38 5.05 22.24
CA GLY A 220 2.20 5.35 23.04
C GLY A 220 0.86 5.17 22.30
N LEU A 221 0.88 4.49 21.14
CA LEU A 221 -0.33 4.22 20.36
C LEU A 221 -0.97 2.89 20.81
N VAL A 222 -2.29 2.87 20.89
CA VAL A 222 -3.08 1.66 21.15
C VAL A 222 -3.55 1.11 19.81
N ILE A 223 -3.11 -0.10 19.45
CA ILE A 223 -3.61 -0.81 18.26
C ILE A 223 -5.03 -1.28 18.56
N VAL A 224 -6.02 -0.62 17.97
CA VAL A 224 -7.44 -0.95 18.16
C VAL A 224 -7.93 -1.97 17.14
N ARG A 225 -7.26 -2.05 15.99
CA ARG A 225 -7.55 -3.04 14.95
C ARG A 225 -6.28 -3.38 14.16
N GLU A 226 -6.10 -4.65 13.88
CA GLU A 226 -5.07 -5.17 13.01
C GLU A 226 -5.73 -6.03 11.94
N LEU A 227 -5.64 -5.62 10.69
CA LEU A 227 -6.20 -6.35 9.55
C LEU A 227 -5.09 -7.17 8.89
N ARG A 228 -5.31 -8.46 8.82
CA ARG A 228 -4.39 -9.40 8.16
C ARG A 228 -4.59 -9.39 6.63
N PRO A 229 -3.72 -10.04 5.84
CA PRO A 229 -3.72 -9.96 4.38
C PRO A 229 -5.11 -10.25 3.82
N LEU A 230 -5.80 -11.15 3.81
CA LEU A 230 -7.08 -11.37 3.12
C LEU A 230 -8.32 -10.93 3.92
N GLU A 231 -8.16 -10.34 5.10
CA GLU A 231 -9.30 -9.92 5.94
C GLU A 231 -10.02 -8.68 5.43
N SER A 232 -9.32 -7.80 4.73
CA SER A 232 -9.89 -6.57 4.17
C SER A 232 -9.43 -6.34 2.73
N VAL A 233 -10.31 -5.76 1.92
CA VAL A 233 -9.96 -5.29 0.58
C VAL A 233 -8.79 -4.30 0.59
N VAL A 234 -8.61 -3.55 1.68
CA VAL A 234 -7.44 -2.69 1.86
C VAL A 234 -6.14 -3.46 1.62
N ASN A 235 -6.04 -4.71 2.08
CA ASN A 235 -4.82 -5.51 2.00
C ASN A 235 -4.71 -6.40 0.76
N PHE A 236 -5.78 -6.59 -0.01
CA PHE A 236 -5.72 -7.37 -1.24
C PHE A 236 -6.05 -6.58 -2.51
N ALA A 237 -6.30 -5.28 -2.40
CA ALA A 237 -6.38 -4.43 -3.58
C ALA A 237 -5.08 -4.55 -4.42
N PRO A 238 -5.14 -4.46 -5.75
CA PRO A 238 -6.26 -3.96 -6.55
C PRO A 238 -7.40 -4.96 -6.78
N LEU A 239 -7.32 -6.17 -6.22
CA LEU A 239 -8.42 -7.11 -6.31
C LEU A 239 -9.64 -6.57 -5.55
N THR A 240 -10.82 -6.74 -6.14
CA THR A 240 -12.11 -6.52 -5.48
C THR A 240 -12.53 -7.78 -4.72
N ARG A 241 -13.51 -7.69 -3.84
CA ARG A 241 -14.09 -8.89 -3.22
C ARG A 241 -14.56 -9.92 -4.26
N ALA A 242 -15.17 -9.45 -5.35
CA ALA A 242 -15.67 -10.30 -6.41
C ALA A 242 -14.53 -10.96 -7.22
N SER A 243 -13.47 -10.23 -7.56
CA SER A 243 -12.34 -10.78 -8.31
C SER A 243 -11.51 -11.75 -7.46
N LEU A 244 -11.28 -11.46 -6.18
CA LEU A 244 -10.62 -12.39 -5.26
C LEU A 244 -11.42 -13.70 -5.13
N ARG A 245 -12.75 -13.61 -5.01
CA ARG A 245 -13.61 -14.79 -4.96
C ARG A 245 -13.44 -15.66 -6.20
N ARG A 246 -13.51 -15.05 -7.40
CA ARG A 246 -13.29 -15.77 -8.68
C ARG A 246 -11.92 -16.43 -8.75
N GLU A 247 -10.89 -15.75 -8.28
CA GLU A 247 -9.54 -16.32 -8.26
C GLU A 247 -9.43 -17.52 -7.31
N LEU A 248 -9.98 -17.43 -6.10
CA LEU A 248 -10.02 -18.55 -5.16
C LEU A 248 -10.83 -19.71 -5.72
N GLN A 249 -11.98 -19.45 -6.33
CA GLN A 249 -12.79 -20.48 -7.01
C GLN A 249 -12.01 -21.15 -8.13
N SER A 250 -11.30 -20.37 -8.96
CA SER A 250 -10.47 -20.89 -10.05
C SER A 250 -9.37 -21.83 -9.52
N ARG A 251 -8.71 -21.44 -8.45
CA ARG A 251 -7.66 -22.28 -7.80
C ARG A 251 -8.25 -23.57 -7.24
N LEU A 252 -9.40 -23.49 -6.55
CA LEU A 252 -10.07 -24.66 -6.01
C LEU A 252 -10.47 -25.65 -7.08
N ARG A 253 -11.04 -25.19 -8.21
CA ARG A 253 -11.46 -26.05 -9.32
C ARG A 253 -10.34 -26.91 -9.92
N ARG A 254 -9.08 -26.55 -9.68
CA ARG A 254 -7.90 -27.32 -10.12
C ARG A 254 -7.56 -28.48 -9.19
N LEU A 255 -8.21 -28.58 -8.03
CA LEU A 255 -8.00 -29.63 -7.05
C LEU A 255 -9.00 -30.78 -7.26
N PRO A 256 -8.65 -32.02 -6.87
CA PRO A 256 -9.62 -33.11 -6.82
C PRO A 256 -10.84 -32.71 -5.96
N MET A 257 -12.05 -32.96 -6.44
CA MET A 257 -13.31 -32.55 -5.79
C MET A 257 -13.50 -31.04 -5.62
N GLY A 258 -12.62 -30.21 -6.17
CA GLY A 258 -12.59 -28.75 -5.99
C GLY A 258 -13.80 -28.02 -6.58
N LEU A 259 -14.57 -28.63 -7.49
CA LEU A 259 -15.77 -28.00 -8.06
C LEU A 259 -16.85 -27.75 -7.00
N ALA A 260 -17.08 -28.70 -6.10
CA ALA A 260 -18.03 -28.53 -5.01
C ALA A 260 -17.53 -27.46 -4.01
N ALA A 261 -16.26 -27.50 -3.64
CA ALA A 261 -15.65 -26.51 -2.77
C ALA A 261 -15.70 -25.09 -3.37
N ALA A 262 -15.45 -24.95 -4.67
CA ALA A 262 -15.56 -23.67 -5.38
C ALA A 262 -16.99 -23.09 -5.34
N ARG A 263 -18.02 -23.93 -5.48
CA ARG A 263 -19.43 -23.50 -5.37
C ARG A 263 -19.81 -23.03 -3.96
N LEU A 264 -19.21 -23.62 -2.92
CA LEU A 264 -19.46 -23.18 -1.54
C LEU A 264 -19.03 -21.73 -1.31
N LEU A 265 -18.03 -21.22 -2.04
CA LEU A 265 -17.60 -19.82 -1.96
C LEU A 265 -18.65 -18.82 -2.54
N ASP A 266 -19.72 -19.28 -3.17
CA ASP A 266 -20.84 -18.43 -3.55
C ASP A 266 -21.62 -17.93 -2.32
N HIS A 267 -21.56 -18.66 -1.21
CA HIS A 267 -22.13 -18.24 0.07
C HIS A 267 -21.20 -17.26 0.80
N GLU A 268 -21.68 -16.05 1.07
CA GLU A 268 -20.87 -14.97 1.71
C GLU A 268 -20.19 -15.41 3.01
N ARG A 269 -20.91 -16.09 3.90
CA ARG A 269 -20.36 -16.55 5.19
C ARG A 269 -19.21 -17.54 5.01
N ILE A 270 -19.34 -18.44 4.02
CA ILE A 270 -18.29 -19.43 3.72
C ILE A 270 -17.08 -18.74 3.09
N TYR A 271 -17.32 -17.81 2.19
CA TYR A 271 -16.26 -17.01 1.58
C TYR A 271 -15.49 -16.19 2.64
N ASP A 272 -16.20 -15.54 3.57
CA ASP A 272 -15.56 -14.78 4.63
C ASP A 272 -14.80 -15.68 5.61
N ALA A 273 -15.32 -16.85 5.95
CA ALA A 273 -14.61 -17.83 6.77
C ALA A 273 -13.36 -18.37 6.07
N ALA A 274 -13.44 -18.65 4.77
CA ALA A 274 -12.29 -19.11 3.97
C ALA A 274 -11.19 -18.03 3.90
N ARG A 275 -11.55 -16.76 3.69
CA ARG A 275 -10.60 -15.64 3.73
C ARG A 275 -9.96 -15.48 5.11
N TRP A 276 -10.76 -15.56 6.16
CA TRP A 276 -10.30 -15.47 7.55
C TRP A 276 -9.27 -16.56 7.87
N LEU A 277 -9.53 -17.81 7.45
CA LEU A 277 -8.59 -18.92 7.62
C LEU A 277 -7.32 -18.70 6.77
N ALA A 278 -7.49 -18.38 5.49
CA ALA A 278 -6.37 -18.14 4.59
C ALA A 278 -5.46 -16.99 5.08
N ALA A 279 -6.02 -15.93 5.65
CA ALA A 279 -5.27 -14.83 6.23
C ALA A 279 -4.37 -15.24 7.41
N ARG A 280 -4.70 -16.33 8.09
CA ARG A 280 -3.93 -16.83 9.25
C ARG A 280 -2.79 -17.76 8.88
N VAL A 281 -2.92 -18.41 7.74
CA VAL A 281 -1.88 -19.32 7.23
C VAL A 281 -1.02 -18.68 6.14
N ASP A 282 -1.33 -17.45 5.72
CA ASP A 282 -0.52 -16.70 4.77
C ASP A 282 0.79 -16.28 5.44
N ASP A 283 1.89 -16.88 5.01
CA ASP A 283 3.24 -16.61 5.49
C ASP A 283 4.16 -15.99 4.41
N ARG A 284 3.59 -15.63 3.24
CA ARG A 284 4.35 -15.04 2.14
C ARG A 284 5.11 -13.80 2.58
N PRO A 285 6.40 -13.65 2.22
CA PRO A 285 7.14 -12.43 2.46
C PRO A 285 6.44 -11.22 1.81
N GLY A 286 6.37 -10.10 2.52
CA GLY A 286 5.76 -8.89 1.99
C GLY A 286 4.22 -8.88 1.95
N ARG A 287 3.56 -9.86 2.58
CA ARG A 287 2.09 -9.82 2.73
C ARG A 287 1.64 -8.58 3.47
N LEU A 288 0.49 -8.04 3.06
CA LEU A 288 0.04 -6.73 3.50
C LEU A 288 -0.79 -6.80 4.79
N PHE A 289 -0.47 -5.92 5.72
CA PHE A 289 -1.21 -5.68 6.95
C PHE A 289 -1.65 -4.22 7.03
N THR A 290 -2.74 -3.98 7.75
CA THR A 290 -3.19 -2.62 8.09
C THR A 290 -3.37 -2.51 9.59
N PHE A 291 -2.79 -1.46 10.18
CA PHE A 291 -2.90 -1.15 11.60
C PHE A 291 -3.77 0.09 11.78
N VAL A 292 -4.81 -0.04 12.60
CA VAL A 292 -5.62 1.10 13.05
C VAL A 292 -5.30 1.33 14.51
N CYS A 293 -4.76 2.49 14.82
CA CYS A 293 -4.30 2.85 16.15
C CYS A 293 -5.02 4.11 16.65
N LYS A 294 -5.08 4.27 17.97
CA LYS A 294 -5.53 5.49 18.62
C LYS A 294 -4.45 6.02 19.54
N ARG A 295 -4.28 7.33 19.56
CA ARG A 295 -3.60 8.01 20.65
C ARG A 295 -4.55 8.05 21.86
N PRO A 296 -4.17 7.57 23.05
CA PRO A 296 -4.99 7.69 24.24
C PRO A 296 -5.40 9.15 24.53
N ALA A 297 -6.54 9.32 25.22
CA ALA A 297 -7.05 10.64 25.63
C ALA A 297 -6.18 11.27 26.73
#